data_3d7ca464cc2df551a667d97675f3ff16
#
_entry.id   3d7ca464cc2df551a667d97675f3ff16
#
_cell.length_a   1.000
_cell.length_b   1.000
_cell.length_c   1.000
_cell.angle_alpha   90.00
_cell.angle_beta   90.00
_cell.angle_gamma   90.00
#
_symmetry.space_group_name_H-M   'P 1'
#
loop_
_entity.id
_entity.type
_entity.pdbx_description
1 polymer ?
#
loop_
_entity_poly.entity_id
_entity_poly.type
_entity_poly.pdbx_seq_one_letter_code
_entity_poly.pdbx_strand_id
1 'polypeptide(L)'
;MLEPMTDSEREPLLPPPAPAAPPAAAPVTLTLAFKPPYDWNALIGFLEPRAIPGVECVRSGAYLRTIALGGARGWLSVRPAESAAALLATIQFPHPAALPLIAGRIRHLFDLDADPALIAEKLSADPMMARLVAARPGLRVPGAWDAFELAVRAILGQQVSVARATILAGKLVALSGTALPRASAAPFDGLTHLFPRPAAVAAIADPKTPPGVAMGVALGMPRARAASITALAQAVGADPDLLAPAETLDRSVARLRALPGIGEWTAQYIAMRALHWPDAFPHSDIGLIRALQTGERRPTPEEVLARAHAWRPWRAYAALHLWFSDSATARLTGPERGNAG
;
A
#
# COMPACT_ATOMS: atom_id res chain seq x y z
N MET A 1 -16.82 72.65 31.56
CA MET A 1 -17.62 71.67 30.81
C MET A 1 -16.62 70.83 30.04
N LEU A 2 -16.38 69.60 30.53
CA LEU A 2 -15.55 68.61 29.85
C LEU A 2 -16.50 67.61 29.19
N GLU A 3 -16.46 67.50 27.89
CA GLU A 3 -17.24 66.54 27.12
C GLU A 3 -16.75 65.11 27.40
N PRO A 4 -17.62 64.09 27.44
CA PRO A 4 -17.21 62.71 27.59
C PRO A 4 -16.67 62.15 26.30
N MET A 5 -15.43 61.54 26.33
CA MET A 5 -14.83 60.82 25.26
C MET A 5 -15.71 59.65 24.82
N THR A 6 -15.95 59.55 23.52
CA THR A 6 -16.71 58.48 22.87
C THR A 6 -15.96 57.17 22.85
N ASP A 7 -16.70 56.05 23.07
CA ASP A 7 -16.27 54.67 23.23
C ASP A 7 -15.83 53.96 21.90
N SER A 8 -15.15 54.69 20.99
CA SER A 8 -14.89 54.24 19.62
C SER A 8 -13.44 53.92 19.28
N GLU A 9 -12.54 53.79 20.28
CA GLU A 9 -11.12 53.47 20.00
C GLU A 9 -10.60 52.31 20.87
N ARG A 10 -11.37 51.23 21.01
CA ARG A 10 -10.83 49.97 21.50
C ARG A 10 -10.42 49.13 20.32
N GLU A 11 -9.11 49.13 19.99
CA GLU A 11 -8.46 48.18 19.10
C GLU A 11 -8.85 46.74 19.53
N PRO A 12 -9.32 45.86 18.63
CA PRO A 12 -9.68 44.50 19.00
C PRO A 12 -8.42 43.78 19.50
N LEU A 13 -8.42 43.36 20.75
CA LEU A 13 -7.40 42.51 21.34
C LEU A 13 -7.31 41.22 20.49
N LEU A 14 -6.20 41.07 19.77
CA LEU A 14 -5.87 39.83 19.07
C LEU A 14 -5.91 38.67 20.08
N PRO A 15 -6.56 37.54 19.76
CA PRO A 15 -6.54 36.38 20.64
C PRO A 15 -5.10 35.95 20.90
N PRO A 16 -4.78 35.46 22.11
CA PRO A 16 -3.43 35.01 22.43
C PRO A 16 -2.97 33.99 21.41
N PRO A 17 -1.68 34.01 21.01
CA PRO A 17 -1.16 33.02 20.06
C PRO A 17 -1.42 31.62 20.60
N ALA A 18 -1.92 30.76 19.73
CA ALA A 18 -2.15 29.35 20.06
C ALA A 18 -0.86 28.76 20.65
N PRO A 19 -0.94 27.90 21.69
CA PRO A 19 0.24 27.30 22.30
C PRO A 19 1.12 26.67 21.23
N ALA A 20 2.41 26.98 21.27
CA ALA A 20 3.39 26.43 20.33
C ALA A 20 3.29 24.90 20.33
N ALA A 21 3.13 24.31 19.15
CA ALA A 21 3.15 22.86 19.01
C ALA A 21 4.42 22.29 19.69
N PRO A 22 4.32 21.21 20.47
CA PRO A 22 5.49 20.62 21.10
C PRO A 22 6.59 20.35 20.05
N PRO A 23 7.87 20.53 20.40
CA PRO A 23 8.96 20.28 19.46
C PRO A 23 8.84 18.87 18.89
N ALA A 24 9.08 18.72 17.60
CA ALA A 24 9.04 17.42 16.95
C ALA A 24 10.01 16.46 17.66
N ALA A 25 9.53 15.29 18.09
CA ALA A 25 10.39 14.27 18.68
C ALA A 25 11.53 13.92 17.71
N ALA A 26 12.74 13.70 18.21
CA ALA A 26 13.85 13.27 17.37
C ALA A 26 13.53 11.94 16.68
N PRO A 27 13.97 11.72 15.43
CA PRO A 27 13.78 10.44 14.75
C PRO A 27 14.45 9.29 15.52
N VAL A 28 13.77 8.14 15.60
CA VAL A 28 14.27 6.91 16.20
C VAL A 28 14.56 5.90 15.09
N THR A 29 15.70 5.22 15.15
CA THR A 29 16.02 4.13 14.21
C THR A 29 15.88 2.78 14.89
N LEU A 30 15.05 1.91 14.31
CA LEU A 30 14.86 0.53 14.73
C LEU A 30 15.60 -0.39 13.76
N THR A 31 16.19 -1.46 14.30
CA THR A 31 16.76 -2.57 13.53
C THR A 31 15.75 -3.73 13.53
N LEU A 32 15.23 -4.09 12.35
CA LEU A 32 14.20 -5.10 12.19
C LEU A 32 14.78 -6.30 11.43
N ALA A 33 15.10 -7.37 12.17
CA ALA A 33 15.67 -8.58 11.60
C ALA A 33 14.68 -9.33 10.71
N PHE A 34 15.20 -10.02 9.69
CA PHE A 34 14.49 -10.94 8.80
C PHE A 34 15.31 -12.22 8.61
N LYS A 35 14.68 -13.29 8.10
CA LYS A 35 15.37 -14.51 7.67
C LYS A 35 15.89 -14.34 6.24
N PRO A 36 17.21 -14.52 5.99
CA PRO A 36 17.76 -14.48 4.64
C PRO A 36 17.42 -15.76 3.86
N PRO A 37 17.45 -15.71 2.50
CA PRO A 37 17.72 -14.55 1.66
C PRO A 37 16.55 -13.55 1.62
N TYR A 38 16.85 -12.30 1.18
CA TYR A 38 15.87 -11.24 1.08
C TYR A 38 16.15 -10.37 -0.17
N ASP A 39 15.29 -10.43 -1.17
CA ASP A 39 15.43 -9.64 -2.40
C ASP A 39 14.83 -8.24 -2.22
N TRP A 40 15.59 -7.34 -1.57
CA TRP A 40 15.20 -5.94 -1.38
C TRP A 40 14.96 -5.21 -2.69
N ASN A 41 15.81 -5.45 -3.70
CA ASN A 41 15.70 -4.76 -4.98
C ASN A 41 14.42 -5.13 -5.73
N ALA A 42 14.01 -6.40 -5.70
CA ALA A 42 12.73 -6.81 -6.26
C ALA A 42 11.55 -6.15 -5.53
N LEU A 43 11.60 -6.11 -4.20
CA LEU A 43 10.53 -5.51 -3.40
C LEU A 43 10.41 -4.01 -3.66
N ILE A 44 11.52 -3.27 -3.68
CA ILE A 44 11.53 -1.84 -3.99
C ILE A 44 11.08 -1.59 -5.43
N GLY A 45 11.58 -2.37 -6.40
CA GLY A 45 11.15 -2.29 -7.80
C GLY A 45 9.66 -2.56 -8.01
N PHE A 46 9.02 -3.31 -7.10
CA PHE A 46 7.57 -3.47 -7.08
C PHE A 46 6.85 -2.25 -6.48
N LEU A 47 7.38 -1.66 -5.39
CA LEU A 47 6.75 -0.55 -4.67
C LEU A 47 6.92 0.79 -5.38
N GLU A 48 8.08 1.07 -5.97
CA GLU A 48 8.44 2.36 -6.57
C GLU A 48 7.45 2.84 -7.64
N PRO A 49 7.09 2.05 -8.68
CA PRO A 49 6.10 2.49 -9.69
C PRO A 49 4.68 2.63 -9.13
N ARG A 50 4.46 2.18 -7.92
CA ARG A 50 3.19 2.25 -7.19
C ARG A 50 3.17 3.32 -6.11
N ALA A 51 4.30 3.99 -5.87
CA ALA A 51 4.42 5.00 -4.82
C ALA A 51 3.50 6.20 -5.13
N ILE A 52 2.61 6.52 -4.19
CA ILE A 52 1.64 7.61 -4.34
C ILE A 52 2.35 8.93 -4.08
N PRO A 53 2.37 9.89 -5.04
CA PRO A 53 2.98 11.19 -4.83
C PRO A 53 2.46 11.89 -3.57
N GLY A 54 3.37 12.41 -2.76
CA GLY A 54 3.05 13.05 -1.48
C GLY A 54 2.93 12.12 -0.29
N VAL A 55 2.64 10.83 -0.50
CA VAL A 55 2.46 9.83 0.56
C VAL A 55 3.64 8.88 0.66
N GLU A 56 4.16 8.45 -0.50
CA GLU A 56 5.25 7.48 -0.61
C GLU A 56 6.28 7.95 -1.63
N CYS A 57 7.53 7.58 -1.44
CA CYS A 57 8.55 7.64 -2.48
C CYS A 57 9.66 6.61 -2.21
N VAL A 58 10.41 6.30 -3.27
CA VAL A 58 11.69 5.57 -3.18
C VAL A 58 12.79 6.55 -3.52
N ARG A 59 13.81 6.65 -2.65
CA ARG A 59 14.94 7.56 -2.85
C ARG A 59 16.22 6.93 -2.34
N SER A 60 17.25 6.93 -3.16
CA SER A 60 18.57 6.36 -2.79
C SER A 60 18.48 4.94 -2.21
N GLY A 61 17.63 4.08 -2.81
CA GLY A 61 17.42 2.71 -2.37
C GLY A 61 16.61 2.54 -1.07
N ALA A 62 16.12 3.62 -0.46
CA ALA A 62 15.23 3.60 0.68
C ALA A 62 13.78 3.82 0.27
N TYR A 63 12.85 3.14 0.93
CA TYR A 63 11.42 3.41 0.86
C TYR A 63 11.02 4.38 1.97
N LEU A 64 10.26 5.38 1.61
CA LEU A 64 9.81 6.45 2.50
C LEU A 64 8.30 6.60 2.42
N ARG A 65 7.64 6.88 3.56
CA ARG A 65 6.23 7.20 3.57
C ARG A 65 5.81 8.07 4.76
N THR A 66 4.69 8.76 4.58
CA THR A 66 3.94 9.38 5.68
C THR A 66 3.15 8.33 6.45
N ILE A 67 3.00 8.51 7.75
CA ILE A 67 2.25 7.61 8.62
C ILE A 67 1.30 8.38 9.55
N ALA A 68 0.17 7.75 9.89
CA ALA A 68 -0.76 8.26 10.89
C ALA A 68 -1.25 7.11 11.79
N LEU A 69 -1.27 7.34 13.10
CA LEU A 69 -1.79 6.41 14.11
C LEU A 69 -2.41 7.22 15.26
N GLY A 70 -3.62 6.85 15.67
CA GLY A 70 -4.29 7.48 16.81
C GLY A 70 -4.44 9.01 16.70
N GLY A 71 -4.57 9.54 15.46
CA GLY A 71 -4.65 10.98 15.21
C GLY A 71 -3.28 11.67 15.08
N ALA A 72 -2.21 11.08 15.57
CA ALA A 72 -0.84 11.58 15.41
C ALA A 72 -0.30 11.27 14.01
N ARG A 73 0.67 12.04 13.56
CA ARG A 73 1.22 12.02 12.20
C ARG A 73 2.75 12.06 12.23
N GLY A 74 3.35 11.42 11.27
CA GLY A 74 4.81 11.37 11.12
C GLY A 74 5.21 10.78 9.78
N TRP A 75 6.45 10.35 9.70
CA TRP A 75 7.01 9.66 8.53
C TRP A 75 7.97 8.55 8.96
N LEU A 76 8.25 7.66 8.05
CA LEU A 76 9.30 6.65 8.19
C LEU A 76 10.13 6.55 6.91
N SER A 77 11.36 6.06 7.07
CA SER A 77 12.27 5.67 6.00
C SER A 77 12.82 4.29 6.31
N VAL A 78 12.80 3.39 5.35
CA VAL A 78 13.28 2.00 5.53
C VAL A 78 14.30 1.65 4.46
N ARG A 79 15.43 1.06 4.87
CA ARG A 79 16.50 0.60 3.99
C ARG A 79 17.16 -0.67 4.55
N PRO A 80 17.88 -1.46 3.75
CA PRO A 80 18.67 -2.56 4.27
C PRO A 80 19.79 -2.08 5.21
N ALA A 81 20.10 -2.90 6.20
CA ALA A 81 21.34 -2.75 6.96
C ALA A 81 22.53 -3.30 6.15
N GLU A 82 23.67 -2.64 6.21
CA GLU A 82 24.86 -3.02 5.42
C GLU A 82 25.53 -4.32 5.91
N SER A 83 25.46 -4.57 7.22
CA SER A 83 26.22 -5.65 7.87
C SER A 83 25.36 -6.68 8.60
N ALA A 84 24.03 -6.64 8.42
CA ALA A 84 23.13 -7.55 9.13
C ALA A 84 21.94 -7.95 8.24
N ALA A 85 21.37 -9.14 8.48
CA ALA A 85 20.11 -9.56 7.90
C ALA A 85 18.93 -8.81 8.56
N ALA A 86 18.86 -7.52 8.31
CA ALA A 86 17.89 -6.62 8.93
C ALA A 86 17.56 -5.42 8.03
N LEU A 87 16.42 -4.79 8.27
CA LEU A 87 16.10 -3.46 7.77
C LEU A 87 16.31 -2.43 8.88
N LEU A 88 16.82 -1.27 8.51
CA LEU A 88 16.89 -0.08 9.35
C LEU A 88 15.66 0.79 9.05
N ALA A 89 14.83 1.01 10.07
CA ALA A 89 13.65 1.85 9.98
C ALA A 89 13.86 3.13 10.82
N THR A 90 14.07 4.26 10.16
CA THR A 90 14.11 5.59 10.80
C THR A 90 12.69 6.13 10.84
N ILE A 91 12.19 6.42 12.03
CA ILE A 91 10.80 6.79 12.30
C ILE A 91 10.78 8.13 13.02
N GLN A 92 10.08 9.11 12.48
CA GLN A 92 9.74 10.36 13.13
C GLN A 92 8.25 10.33 13.48
N PHE A 93 7.94 10.17 14.77
CA PHE A 93 6.59 10.07 15.28
C PHE A 93 6.48 10.64 16.70
N PRO A 94 5.44 11.44 17.04
CA PRO A 94 5.40 12.17 18.31
C PRO A 94 5.20 11.30 19.56
N HIS A 95 4.73 10.06 19.40
CA HIS A 95 4.41 9.17 20.52
C HIS A 95 5.30 7.93 20.52
N PRO A 96 6.34 7.85 21.36
CA PRO A 96 7.23 6.68 21.44
C PRO A 96 6.50 5.37 21.76
N ALA A 97 5.40 5.41 22.53
CA ALA A 97 4.56 4.25 22.82
C ALA A 97 3.95 3.60 21.57
N ALA A 98 3.88 4.31 20.43
CA ALA A 98 3.40 3.76 19.15
C ALA A 98 4.49 2.96 18.38
N LEU A 99 5.78 3.05 18.77
CA LEU A 99 6.87 2.39 18.04
C LEU A 99 6.69 0.87 17.87
N PRO A 100 6.22 0.09 18.85
CA PRO A 100 5.98 -1.34 18.65
C PRO A 100 4.92 -1.61 17.55
N LEU A 101 3.83 -0.82 17.50
CA LEU A 101 2.81 -0.95 16.48
C LEU A 101 3.34 -0.53 15.09
N ILE A 102 4.13 0.55 15.04
CA ILE A 102 4.80 0.99 13.79
C ILE A 102 5.76 -0.10 13.31
N ALA A 103 6.57 -0.70 14.19
CA ALA A 103 7.47 -1.80 13.87
C ALA A 103 6.70 -3.01 13.31
N GLY A 104 5.57 -3.40 13.93
CA GLY A 104 4.71 -4.47 13.45
C GLY A 104 4.17 -4.19 12.04
N ARG A 105 3.73 -2.96 11.75
CA ARG A 105 3.29 -2.56 10.41
C ARG A 105 4.42 -2.54 9.38
N ILE A 106 5.64 -2.17 9.78
CA ILE A 106 6.82 -2.26 8.91
C ILE A 106 7.14 -3.73 8.62
N ARG A 107 7.11 -4.61 9.62
CA ARG A 107 7.31 -6.05 9.43
C ARG A 107 6.30 -6.63 8.45
N HIS A 108 5.02 -6.25 8.57
CA HIS A 108 3.96 -6.64 7.65
C HIS A 108 4.18 -6.08 6.23
N LEU A 109 4.50 -4.77 6.09
CA LEU A 109 4.70 -4.12 4.79
C LEU A 109 5.84 -4.77 3.99
N PHE A 110 6.91 -5.17 4.69
CA PHE A 110 8.12 -5.74 4.10
C PHE A 110 8.22 -7.26 4.25
N ASP A 111 7.19 -7.92 4.79
CA ASP A 111 7.10 -9.39 4.92
C ASP A 111 8.33 -9.98 5.64
N LEU A 112 8.72 -9.37 6.77
CA LEU A 112 9.97 -9.72 7.47
C LEU A 112 9.87 -11.04 8.25
N ASP A 113 8.66 -11.52 8.54
CA ASP A 113 8.42 -12.73 9.32
C ASP A 113 8.37 -14.01 8.46
N ALA A 114 8.34 -13.88 7.13
CA ALA A 114 8.35 -15.01 6.22
C ALA A 114 9.64 -15.85 6.35
N ASP A 115 9.49 -17.16 6.20
CA ASP A 115 10.61 -18.09 6.14
C ASP A 115 10.88 -18.50 4.68
N PRO A 116 11.89 -17.88 4.03
CA PRO A 116 12.17 -18.13 2.61
C PRO A 116 12.64 -19.56 2.34
N ALA A 117 13.22 -20.26 3.33
CA ALA A 117 13.66 -21.63 3.15
C ALA A 117 12.48 -22.60 3.03
N LEU A 118 11.48 -22.46 3.92
CA LEU A 118 10.25 -23.26 3.87
C LEU A 118 9.44 -22.99 2.62
N ILE A 119 9.37 -21.71 2.20
CA ILE A 119 8.67 -21.30 0.98
C ILE A 119 9.37 -21.90 -0.25
N ALA A 120 10.70 -21.77 -0.33
CA ALA A 120 11.50 -22.28 -1.43
C ALA A 120 11.44 -23.80 -1.54
N GLU A 121 11.54 -24.53 -0.41
CA GLU A 121 11.41 -25.98 -0.36
C GLU A 121 10.08 -26.44 -0.97
N LYS A 122 8.97 -25.84 -0.52
CA LYS A 122 7.64 -26.22 -1.01
C LYS A 122 7.44 -25.89 -2.48
N LEU A 123 7.81 -24.69 -2.91
CA LEU A 123 7.62 -24.25 -4.30
C LEU A 123 8.52 -25.00 -5.26
N SER A 124 9.74 -25.35 -4.85
CA SER A 124 10.72 -26.07 -5.70
C SER A 124 10.35 -27.54 -5.97
N ALA A 125 9.31 -28.06 -5.34
CA ALA A 125 8.73 -29.35 -5.72
C ALA A 125 8.09 -29.32 -7.12
N ASP A 126 7.71 -28.16 -7.64
CA ASP A 126 7.29 -27.92 -9.03
C ASP A 126 8.53 -27.53 -9.85
N PRO A 127 8.89 -28.26 -10.95
CA PRO A 127 10.09 -27.98 -11.73
C PRO A 127 10.14 -26.59 -12.36
N MET A 128 8.98 -25.97 -12.69
CA MET A 128 8.93 -24.62 -13.18
C MET A 128 9.22 -23.62 -12.04
N MET A 129 8.56 -23.79 -10.90
CA MET A 129 8.77 -22.94 -9.73
C MET A 129 10.20 -23.06 -9.20
N ALA A 130 10.80 -24.24 -9.21
CA ALA A 130 12.21 -24.44 -8.81
C ALA A 130 13.15 -23.50 -9.55
N ARG A 131 12.96 -23.37 -10.87
CA ARG A 131 13.76 -22.44 -11.71
C ARG A 131 13.53 -20.98 -11.34
N LEU A 132 12.27 -20.60 -11.08
CA LEU A 132 11.91 -19.23 -10.72
C LEU A 132 12.44 -18.84 -9.33
N VAL A 133 12.33 -19.76 -8.36
CA VAL A 133 12.87 -19.60 -7.00
C VAL A 133 14.40 -19.49 -7.03
N ALA A 134 15.08 -20.35 -7.79
CA ALA A 134 16.52 -20.28 -7.95
C ALA A 134 17.01 -18.99 -8.63
N ALA A 135 16.24 -18.46 -9.59
CA ALA A 135 16.56 -17.21 -10.27
C ALA A 135 16.38 -15.97 -9.36
N ARG A 136 15.47 -16.03 -8.39
CA ARG A 136 15.19 -14.92 -7.44
C ARG A 136 14.93 -15.44 -6.04
N PRO A 137 15.96 -15.88 -5.33
CA PRO A 137 15.79 -16.33 -3.96
C PRO A 137 15.42 -15.17 -3.05
N GLY A 138 14.50 -15.40 -2.10
CA GLY A 138 14.14 -14.41 -1.08
C GLY A 138 13.14 -13.35 -1.52
N LEU A 139 12.35 -13.60 -2.60
CA LEU A 139 11.19 -12.74 -2.90
C LEU A 139 10.24 -12.68 -1.71
N ARG A 140 9.72 -11.49 -1.46
CA ARG A 140 8.76 -11.19 -0.39
C ARG A 140 7.45 -10.67 -0.97
N VAL A 141 6.33 -11.06 -0.37
CA VAL A 141 5.03 -10.49 -0.71
C VAL A 141 4.95 -9.06 -0.18
N PRO A 142 4.93 -8.03 -1.05
CA PRO A 142 4.83 -6.65 -0.57
C PRO A 142 3.50 -6.47 0.14
N GLY A 143 3.52 -6.26 1.45
CA GLY A 143 2.34 -6.00 2.26
C GLY A 143 1.75 -4.61 2.03
N ALA A 144 1.00 -4.12 3.02
CA ALA A 144 0.42 -2.78 3.04
C ALA A 144 0.68 -2.11 4.40
N TRP A 145 0.84 -0.80 4.38
CA TRP A 145 0.85 0.00 5.61
C TRP A 145 -0.52 0.04 6.26
N ASP A 146 -1.56 0.15 5.43
CA ASP A 146 -2.95 0.28 5.83
C ASP A 146 -3.85 -0.51 4.88
N ALA A 147 -4.78 -1.30 5.43
CA ALA A 147 -5.63 -2.18 4.64
C ALA A 147 -6.65 -1.41 3.80
N PHE A 148 -7.20 -0.29 4.32
CA PHE A 148 -8.12 0.56 3.57
C PHE A 148 -7.42 1.22 2.38
N GLU A 149 -6.22 1.78 2.60
CA GLU A 149 -5.39 2.33 1.53
C GLU A 149 -5.19 1.30 0.42
N LEU A 150 -4.77 0.08 0.78
CA LEU A 150 -4.54 -0.96 -0.23
C LEU A 150 -5.81 -1.37 -0.96
N ALA A 151 -6.94 -1.51 -0.26
CA ALA A 151 -8.22 -1.86 -0.87
C ALA A 151 -8.67 -0.79 -1.87
N VAL A 152 -8.55 0.49 -1.53
CA VAL A 152 -8.81 1.60 -2.47
C VAL A 152 -7.89 1.51 -3.68
N ARG A 153 -6.58 1.29 -3.47
CA ARG A 153 -5.59 1.14 -4.57
C ARG A 153 -5.92 -0.06 -5.48
N ALA A 154 -6.38 -1.17 -4.91
CA ALA A 154 -6.80 -2.33 -5.68
C ALA A 154 -8.00 -2.02 -6.58
N ILE A 155 -9.00 -1.27 -6.07
CA ILE A 155 -10.15 -0.82 -6.86
C ILE A 155 -9.72 0.18 -7.94
N LEU A 156 -8.86 1.16 -7.62
CA LEU A 156 -8.31 2.11 -8.59
C LEU A 156 -7.54 1.42 -9.72
N GLY A 157 -6.89 0.29 -9.41
CA GLY A 157 -6.10 -0.51 -10.34
C GLY A 157 -6.90 -1.43 -11.26
N GLN A 158 -8.21 -1.58 -11.06
CA GLN A 158 -9.03 -2.45 -11.90
C GLN A 158 -9.01 -2.01 -13.38
N GLN A 159 -8.60 -2.90 -14.28
CA GLN A 159 -8.62 -2.69 -15.74
C GLN A 159 -7.81 -1.46 -16.21
N VAL A 160 -6.78 -1.06 -15.49
CA VAL A 160 -5.88 0.03 -15.88
C VAL A 160 -4.41 -0.34 -15.60
N SER A 161 -3.48 0.39 -16.20
CA SER A 161 -2.05 0.22 -15.91
C SER A 161 -1.70 0.68 -14.47
N VAL A 162 -0.59 0.18 -13.93
CA VAL A 162 -0.03 0.60 -12.63
C VAL A 162 0.14 2.13 -12.59
N ALA A 163 0.73 2.71 -13.63
CA ALA A 163 0.93 4.16 -13.72
C ALA A 163 -0.39 4.93 -13.63
N ARG A 164 -1.43 4.47 -14.34
CA ARG A 164 -2.77 5.12 -14.27
C ARG A 164 -3.39 5.00 -12.89
N ALA A 165 -3.29 3.82 -12.25
CA ALA A 165 -3.78 3.62 -10.88
C ALA A 165 -3.08 4.54 -9.88
N THR A 166 -1.75 4.69 -9.99
CA THR A 166 -0.95 5.60 -9.14
C THR A 166 -1.33 7.06 -9.33
N ILE A 167 -1.58 7.51 -10.59
CA ILE A 167 -2.09 8.86 -10.87
C ILE A 167 -3.46 9.08 -10.21
N LEU A 168 -4.37 8.11 -10.30
CA LEU A 168 -5.69 8.21 -9.67
C LEU A 168 -5.61 8.27 -8.15
N ALA A 169 -4.70 7.48 -7.55
CA ALA A 169 -4.44 7.52 -6.12
C ALA A 169 -3.87 8.89 -5.68
N GLY A 170 -2.94 9.46 -6.44
CA GLY A 170 -2.42 10.81 -6.20
C GLY A 170 -3.52 11.89 -6.28
N LYS A 171 -4.43 11.80 -7.26
CA LYS A 171 -5.60 12.70 -7.35
C LYS A 171 -6.52 12.57 -6.13
N LEU A 172 -6.77 11.34 -5.65
CA LEU A 172 -7.58 11.11 -4.46
C LEU A 172 -6.92 11.73 -3.22
N VAL A 173 -5.60 11.58 -3.08
CA VAL A 173 -4.83 12.21 -1.99
C VAL A 173 -4.90 13.73 -2.09
N ALA A 174 -4.74 14.32 -3.27
CA ALA A 174 -4.87 15.77 -3.46
C ALA A 174 -6.28 16.30 -3.13
N LEU A 175 -7.32 15.48 -3.40
CA LEU A 175 -8.72 15.85 -3.16
C LEU A 175 -9.11 15.75 -1.69
N SER A 176 -8.65 14.73 -0.96
CA SER A 176 -9.16 14.40 0.39
C SER A 176 -8.09 13.94 1.38
N GLY A 177 -6.81 13.92 0.98
CA GLY A 177 -5.70 13.63 1.87
C GLY A 177 -5.50 14.74 2.91
N THR A 178 -4.78 14.41 3.97
CA THR A 178 -4.46 15.38 5.02
C THR A 178 -3.00 15.80 4.90
N ALA A 179 -2.73 17.10 4.85
CA ALA A 179 -1.38 17.62 4.82
C ALA A 179 -0.56 17.18 6.05
N LEU A 180 0.70 16.83 5.82
CA LEU A 180 1.64 16.57 6.91
C LEU A 180 2.02 17.91 7.56
N PRO A 181 1.89 18.07 8.89
CA PRO A 181 2.28 19.28 9.57
C PRO A 181 3.76 19.61 9.36
N ARG A 182 4.11 20.91 9.28
CA ARG A 182 5.52 21.34 9.14
C ARG A 182 6.42 20.81 10.25
N ALA A 183 5.93 20.72 11.48
CA ALA A 183 6.65 20.13 12.60
C ALA A 183 6.99 18.64 12.43
N SER A 184 6.25 17.93 11.58
CA SER A 184 6.48 16.53 11.22
C SER A 184 7.02 16.40 9.79
N ALA A 185 7.47 17.50 9.16
CA ALA A 185 8.00 17.46 7.81
C ALA A 185 9.22 16.55 7.73
N ALA A 186 9.25 15.71 6.69
CA ALA A 186 10.44 14.92 6.41
C ALA A 186 11.58 15.84 5.97
N PRO A 187 12.84 15.49 6.28
CA PRO A 187 14.02 16.29 5.90
C PRO A 187 14.32 16.21 4.39
N PHE A 188 13.38 15.77 3.60
CA PHE A 188 13.48 15.60 2.14
C PHE A 188 12.11 15.88 1.51
N ASP A 189 12.14 16.40 0.27
CA ASP A 189 10.95 16.65 -0.51
C ASP A 189 10.25 15.34 -0.91
N GLY A 190 8.92 15.41 -1.09
CA GLY A 190 8.14 14.30 -1.64
C GLY A 190 7.13 13.68 -0.67
N LEU A 191 7.25 13.91 0.65
CA LEU A 191 6.28 13.48 1.65
C LEU A 191 5.51 14.69 2.19
N THR A 192 4.29 14.89 1.72
CA THR A 192 3.51 16.11 1.99
C THR A 192 2.11 15.83 2.53
N HIS A 193 1.57 14.64 2.27
CA HIS A 193 0.20 14.28 2.62
C HIS A 193 0.14 12.88 3.22
N LEU A 194 -0.87 12.67 4.03
CA LEU A 194 -1.33 11.35 4.45
C LEU A 194 -2.38 10.84 3.46
N PHE A 195 -2.44 9.53 3.26
CA PHE A 195 -3.55 8.92 2.54
C PHE A 195 -4.88 9.23 3.26
N PRO A 196 -5.98 9.53 2.53
CA PRO A 196 -7.25 9.92 3.15
C PRO A 196 -7.86 8.79 3.96
N ARG A 197 -8.46 9.13 5.10
CA ARG A 197 -9.20 8.19 5.95
C ARG A 197 -10.54 7.82 5.31
N PRO A 198 -11.17 6.68 5.71
CA PRO A 198 -12.48 6.28 5.20
C PRO A 198 -13.52 7.40 5.24
N ALA A 199 -13.64 8.12 6.35
CA ALA A 199 -14.60 9.23 6.49
C ALA A 199 -14.37 10.36 5.47
N ALA A 200 -13.10 10.71 5.19
CA ALA A 200 -12.76 11.75 4.20
C ALA A 200 -13.08 11.29 2.76
N VAL A 201 -12.87 10.01 2.45
CA VAL A 201 -13.22 9.42 1.15
C VAL A 201 -14.75 9.35 0.99
N ALA A 202 -15.48 8.92 2.02
CA ALA A 202 -16.93 8.87 2.01
C ALA A 202 -17.57 10.27 1.84
N ALA A 203 -16.95 11.33 2.40
CA ALA A 203 -17.41 12.70 2.30
C ALA A 203 -17.28 13.32 0.90
N ILE A 204 -16.59 12.69 -0.05
CA ILE A 204 -16.55 13.13 -1.46
C ILE A 204 -17.92 12.90 -2.14
N ALA A 205 -18.75 12.01 -1.59
CA ALA A 205 -20.08 11.75 -2.12
C ALA A 205 -20.98 13.01 -1.97
N ASP A 206 -21.63 13.39 -3.07
CA ASP A 206 -22.67 14.41 -3.05
C ASP A 206 -24.06 13.73 -2.91
N PRO A 207 -24.81 13.99 -1.82
CA PRO A 207 -26.10 13.34 -1.59
C PRO A 207 -27.15 13.68 -2.65
N LYS A 208 -26.95 14.75 -3.46
CA LYS A 208 -27.84 15.17 -4.55
C LYS A 208 -27.60 14.41 -5.86
N THR A 209 -26.52 13.62 -5.92
CA THR A 209 -26.15 12.86 -7.13
C THR A 209 -26.09 11.36 -6.83
N PRO A 210 -26.29 10.49 -7.84
CA PRO A 210 -26.09 9.05 -7.67
C PRO A 210 -24.71 8.70 -7.16
N PRO A 211 -24.55 7.59 -6.39
CA PRO A 211 -23.27 7.17 -5.84
C PRO A 211 -22.15 7.13 -6.88
N GLY A 212 -21.00 7.67 -6.55
CA GLY A 212 -19.79 7.69 -7.37
C GLY A 212 -19.74 8.78 -8.45
N VAL A 213 -20.78 9.63 -8.63
CA VAL A 213 -20.76 10.71 -9.63
C VAL A 213 -19.71 11.76 -9.24
N ALA A 214 -19.80 12.34 -8.05
CA ALA A 214 -18.89 13.40 -7.61
C ALA A 214 -17.42 12.96 -7.66
N MET A 215 -17.11 11.80 -7.07
CA MET A 215 -15.76 11.24 -7.08
C MET A 215 -15.31 10.85 -8.50
N GLY A 216 -16.20 10.27 -9.31
CA GLY A 216 -15.91 9.88 -10.69
C GLY A 216 -15.49 11.07 -11.55
N VAL A 217 -16.21 12.20 -11.44
CA VAL A 217 -15.87 13.46 -12.11
C VAL A 217 -14.55 14.01 -11.59
N ALA A 218 -14.38 14.12 -10.27
CA ALA A 218 -13.18 14.68 -9.66
C ALA A 218 -11.90 13.92 -10.03
N LEU A 219 -11.95 12.59 -10.07
CA LEU A 219 -10.79 11.74 -10.38
C LEU A 219 -10.64 11.47 -11.89
N GLY A 220 -11.67 11.68 -12.71
CA GLY A 220 -11.69 11.31 -14.12
C GLY A 220 -11.69 9.80 -14.31
N MET A 221 -12.63 9.09 -13.63
CA MET A 221 -12.76 7.64 -13.66
C MET A 221 -14.23 7.20 -13.78
N PRO A 222 -14.53 5.94 -14.22
CA PRO A 222 -15.88 5.44 -14.32
C PRO A 222 -16.65 5.53 -13.00
N ARG A 223 -17.92 5.97 -13.07
CA ARG A 223 -18.81 6.11 -11.91
C ARG A 223 -18.91 4.84 -11.07
N ALA A 224 -19.06 3.67 -11.71
CA ALA A 224 -19.17 2.40 -11.00
C ALA A 224 -17.97 2.13 -10.08
N ARG A 225 -16.74 2.40 -10.57
CA ARG A 225 -15.53 2.22 -9.78
C ARG A 225 -15.45 3.23 -8.63
N ALA A 226 -15.84 4.49 -8.87
CA ALA A 226 -15.93 5.51 -7.82
C ALA A 226 -16.99 5.13 -6.76
N ALA A 227 -18.14 4.59 -7.17
CA ALA A 227 -19.15 4.08 -6.25
C ALA A 227 -18.65 2.94 -5.37
N SER A 228 -17.82 2.03 -5.92
CA SER A 228 -17.19 0.95 -5.16
C SER A 228 -16.26 1.49 -4.07
N ILE A 229 -15.48 2.53 -4.36
CA ILE A 229 -14.61 3.18 -3.37
C ILE A 229 -15.44 3.87 -2.27
N THR A 230 -16.51 4.56 -2.64
CA THR A 230 -17.43 5.18 -1.68
C THR A 230 -18.06 4.12 -0.78
N ALA A 231 -18.56 3.02 -1.36
CA ALA A 231 -19.17 1.92 -0.61
C ALA A 231 -18.16 1.26 0.36
N LEU A 232 -16.93 1.01 -0.10
CA LEU A 232 -15.84 0.51 0.76
C LEU A 232 -15.59 1.48 1.92
N ALA A 233 -15.49 2.79 1.66
CA ALA A 233 -15.21 3.79 2.68
C ALA A 233 -16.33 3.87 3.73
N GLN A 234 -17.59 3.78 3.31
CA GLN A 234 -18.77 3.73 4.19
C GLN A 234 -18.78 2.44 5.02
N ALA A 235 -18.51 1.29 4.40
CA ALA A 235 -18.49 0.00 5.07
C ALA A 235 -17.41 -0.08 6.15
N VAL A 236 -16.18 0.39 5.86
CA VAL A 236 -15.09 0.47 6.86
C VAL A 236 -15.39 1.50 7.95
N GLY A 237 -16.11 2.58 7.63
CA GLY A 237 -16.57 3.54 8.62
C GLY A 237 -17.61 2.96 9.59
N ALA A 238 -18.44 2.04 9.12
CA ALA A 238 -19.47 1.34 9.92
C ALA A 238 -18.90 0.14 10.71
N ASP A 239 -17.92 -0.57 10.13
CA ASP A 239 -17.24 -1.70 10.73
C ASP A 239 -15.70 -1.54 10.54
N PRO A 240 -14.98 -1.03 11.55
CA PRO A 240 -13.53 -0.86 11.49
C PRO A 240 -12.76 -2.17 11.31
N ASP A 241 -13.33 -3.31 11.70
CA ASP A 241 -12.71 -4.64 11.60
C ASP A 241 -13.02 -5.34 10.26
N LEU A 242 -13.78 -4.68 9.37
CA LEU A 242 -14.12 -5.22 8.05
C LEU A 242 -12.89 -5.71 7.27
N LEU A 243 -11.78 -5.00 7.38
CA LEU A 243 -10.52 -5.31 6.73
C LEU A 243 -9.49 -5.98 7.66
N ALA A 244 -9.92 -6.57 8.78
CA ALA A 244 -9.11 -7.48 9.57
C ALA A 244 -9.14 -8.91 8.96
N PRO A 245 -8.09 -9.74 9.13
CA PRO A 245 -8.14 -11.14 8.72
C PRO A 245 -9.29 -11.87 9.42
N ALA A 246 -10.07 -12.67 8.68
CA ALA A 246 -11.03 -13.61 9.25
C ALA A 246 -10.31 -14.91 9.69
N GLU A 247 -11.05 -15.91 10.19
CA GLU A 247 -10.45 -17.16 10.67
C GLU A 247 -9.85 -18.00 9.52
N THR A 248 -10.33 -17.79 8.30
CA THR A 248 -9.83 -18.47 7.10
C THR A 248 -9.72 -17.50 5.91
N LEU A 249 -8.86 -17.86 4.94
CA LEU A 249 -8.75 -17.13 3.67
C LEU A 249 -10.11 -17.03 2.96
N ASP A 250 -10.84 -18.15 2.90
CA ASP A 250 -12.13 -18.20 2.19
C ASP A 250 -13.16 -17.26 2.82
N ARG A 251 -13.21 -17.18 4.16
CA ARG A 251 -14.06 -16.22 4.86
C ARG A 251 -13.63 -14.77 4.62
N SER A 252 -12.32 -14.49 4.63
CA SER A 252 -11.80 -13.17 4.29
C SER A 252 -12.19 -12.76 2.87
N VAL A 253 -12.01 -13.65 1.89
CA VAL A 253 -12.37 -13.41 0.48
C VAL A 253 -13.88 -13.24 0.32
N ALA A 254 -14.71 -14.08 0.95
CA ALA A 254 -16.16 -13.98 0.90
C ALA A 254 -16.66 -12.64 1.46
N ARG A 255 -16.11 -12.19 2.61
CA ARG A 255 -16.43 -10.89 3.22
C ARG A 255 -16.07 -9.72 2.31
N LEU A 256 -14.91 -9.75 1.67
CA LEU A 256 -14.49 -8.72 0.71
C LEU A 256 -15.40 -8.71 -0.53
N ARG A 257 -15.77 -9.87 -1.06
CA ARG A 257 -16.65 -9.98 -2.24
C ARG A 257 -18.09 -9.55 -2.00
N ALA A 258 -18.52 -9.47 -0.75
CA ALA A 258 -19.82 -8.91 -0.40
C ALA A 258 -19.89 -7.39 -0.63
N LEU A 259 -18.75 -6.72 -0.79
CA LEU A 259 -18.69 -5.28 -1.07
C LEU A 259 -18.92 -5.00 -2.56
N PRO A 260 -19.73 -3.98 -2.91
CA PRO A 260 -19.99 -3.61 -4.28
C PRO A 260 -18.72 -3.35 -5.09
N GLY A 261 -18.56 -4.01 -6.23
CA GLY A 261 -17.45 -3.82 -7.16
C GLY A 261 -16.15 -4.50 -6.76
N ILE A 262 -16.14 -5.31 -5.70
CA ILE A 262 -15.01 -6.16 -5.33
C ILE A 262 -15.27 -7.57 -5.85
N GLY A 263 -14.65 -7.89 -7.00
CA GLY A 263 -14.66 -9.22 -7.59
C GLY A 263 -13.59 -10.14 -7.00
N GLU A 264 -13.55 -11.40 -7.50
CA GLU A 264 -12.61 -12.42 -7.01
C GLU A 264 -11.14 -11.96 -7.04
N TRP A 265 -10.68 -11.43 -8.18
CA TRP A 265 -9.31 -10.93 -8.32
C TRP A 265 -8.97 -9.86 -7.27
N THR A 266 -9.85 -8.88 -7.09
CA THR A 266 -9.62 -7.78 -6.14
C THR A 266 -9.62 -8.29 -4.70
N ALA A 267 -10.53 -9.21 -4.36
CA ALA A 267 -10.59 -9.81 -3.03
C ALA A 267 -9.34 -10.63 -2.71
N GLN A 268 -8.88 -11.48 -3.64
CA GLN A 268 -7.65 -12.25 -3.49
C GLN A 268 -6.41 -11.35 -3.38
N TYR A 269 -6.33 -10.27 -4.16
CA TYR A 269 -5.23 -9.31 -4.11
C TYR A 269 -5.19 -8.56 -2.77
N ILE A 270 -6.35 -8.15 -2.24
CA ILE A 270 -6.45 -7.54 -0.90
C ILE A 270 -6.08 -8.55 0.18
N ALA A 271 -6.60 -9.79 0.10
CA ALA A 271 -6.29 -10.86 1.04
C ALA A 271 -4.78 -11.16 1.07
N MET A 272 -4.13 -11.20 -0.10
CA MET A 272 -2.70 -11.42 -0.24
C MET A 272 -1.88 -10.30 0.41
N ARG A 273 -2.17 -9.03 0.09
CA ARG A 273 -1.28 -7.92 0.42
C ARG A 273 -1.65 -7.16 1.69
N ALA A 274 -2.95 -7.01 1.97
CA ALA A 274 -3.41 -6.28 3.14
C ALA A 274 -3.67 -7.19 4.34
N LEU A 275 -4.25 -8.39 4.10
CA LEU A 275 -4.56 -9.33 5.16
C LEU A 275 -3.46 -10.38 5.38
N HIS A 276 -2.42 -10.37 4.55
CA HIS A 276 -1.23 -11.22 4.66
C HIS A 276 -1.53 -12.72 4.60
N TRP A 277 -2.53 -13.11 3.80
CA TRP A 277 -2.81 -14.52 3.56
C TRP A 277 -1.78 -15.12 2.59
N PRO A 278 -0.88 -16.00 3.05
CA PRO A 278 0.19 -16.53 2.20
C PRO A 278 -0.32 -17.45 1.09
N ASP A 279 -1.55 -17.96 1.24
CA ASP A 279 -2.22 -18.81 0.26
C ASP A 279 -3.24 -18.07 -0.60
N ALA A 280 -3.36 -16.75 -0.49
CA ALA A 280 -4.19 -15.95 -1.39
C ALA A 280 -3.59 -15.92 -2.80
N PHE A 281 -4.45 -16.09 -3.82
CA PHE A 281 -3.99 -16.25 -5.20
C PHE A 281 -4.98 -15.66 -6.20
N PRO A 282 -4.68 -14.53 -6.84
CA PRO A 282 -5.56 -13.89 -7.82
C PRO A 282 -5.50 -14.61 -9.17
N HIS A 283 -6.01 -15.83 -9.25
CA HIS A 283 -5.87 -16.77 -10.39
C HIS A 283 -6.36 -16.23 -11.74
N SER A 284 -7.25 -15.25 -11.74
CA SER A 284 -7.71 -14.56 -12.96
C SER A 284 -6.83 -13.38 -13.38
N ASP A 285 -5.66 -13.19 -12.73
CA ASP A 285 -4.70 -12.14 -13.07
C ASP A 285 -4.06 -12.38 -14.44
N ILE A 286 -4.09 -11.36 -15.30
CA ILE A 286 -3.58 -11.47 -16.67
C ILE A 286 -2.06 -11.75 -16.72
N GLY A 287 -1.29 -11.26 -15.74
CA GLY A 287 0.14 -11.54 -15.62
C GLY A 287 0.38 -13.01 -15.27
N LEU A 288 -0.42 -13.58 -14.35
CA LEU A 288 -0.33 -15.01 -14.00
C LEU A 288 -0.73 -15.89 -15.19
N ILE A 289 -1.81 -15.55 -15.90
CA ILE A 289 -2.27 -16.27 -17.10
C ILE A 289 -1.18 -16.26 -18.17
N ARG A 290 -0.51 -15.10 -18.40
CA ARG A 290 0.59 -15.00 -19.36
C ARG A 290 1.82 -15.79 -18.92
N ALA A 291 2.22 -15.70 -17.67
CA ALA A 291 3.38 -16.41 -17.12
C ALA A 291 3.22 -17.94 -17.19
N LEU A 292 1.99 -18.43 -17.15
CA LEU A 292 1.67 -19.85 -17.23
C LEU A 292 1.27 -20.31 -18.64
N GLN A 293 1.29 -19.41 -19.63
CA GLN A 293 0.99 -19.77 -21.02
C GLN A 293 2.06 -20.71 -21.57
N THR A 294 1.64 -21.80 -22.19
CA THR A 294 2.49 -22.73 -22.94
C THR A 294 2.02 -22.77 -24.40
N GLY A 295 2.92 -22.44 -25.32
CA GLY A 295 2.57 -22.30 -26.76
C GLY A 295 1.62 -21.12 -27.00
N GLU A 296 0.70 -21.29 -27.96
CA GLU A 296 -0.22 -20.22 -28.36
C GLU A 296 -1.48 -20.11 -27.48
N ARG A 297 -1.84 -21.17 -26.78
CA ARG A 297 -3.04 -21.21 -25.96
C ARG A 297 -2.79 -20.61 -24.57
N ARG A 298 -3.64 -19.66 -24.19
CA ARG A 298 -3.69 -19.13 -22.82
C ARG A 298 -4.48 -20.08 -21.92
N PRO A 299 -4.01 -20.38 -20.70
CA PRO A 299 -4.82 -21.14 -19.73
C PRO A 299 -6.03 -20.33 -19.27
N THR A 300 -7.11 -21.02 -18.93
CA THR A 300 -8.25 -20.38 -18.27
C THR A 300 -7.92 -20.09 -16.79
N PRO A 301 -8.65 -19.18 -16.11
CA PRO A 301 -8.47 -18.94 -14.69
C PRO A 301 -8.60 -20.23 -13.85
N GLU A 302 -9.48 -21.15 -14.20
CA GLU A 302 -9.69 -22.42 -13.51
C GLU A 302 -8.48 -23.36 -13.68
N GLU A 303 -7.88 -23.39 -14.87
CA GLU A 303 -6.64 -24.16 -15.12
C GLU A 303 -5.45 -23.58 -14.35
N VAL A 304 -5.36 -22.23 -14.26
CA VAL A 304 -4.36 -21.53 -13.44
C VAL A 304 -4.56 -21.89 -11.97
N LEU A 305 -5.79 -21.87 -11.47
CA LEU A 305 -6.09 -22.23 -10.08
C LEU A 305 -5.79 -23.71 -9.80
N ALA A 306 -6.16 -24.60 -10.70
CA ALA A 306 -5.90 -26.05 -10.58
C ALA A 306 -4.39 -26.33 -10.48
N ARG A 307 -3.58 -25.68 -11.33
CA ARG A 307 -2.12 -25.79 -11.28
C ARG A 307 -1.55 -25.26 -9.95
N ALA A 308 -2.09 -24.16 -9.44
CA ALA A 308 -1.65 -23.52 -8.21
C ALA A 308 -1.94 -24.37 -6.95
N HIS A 309 -2.72 -25.44 -7.02
CA HIS A 309 -2.95 -26.35 -5.89
C HIS A 309 -1.65 -26.96 -5.36
N ALA A 310 -0.69 -27.25 -6.24
CA ALA A 310 0.61 -27.81 -5.85
C ALA A 310 1.45 -26.84 -4.99
N TRP A 311 1.20 -25.55 -5.06
CA TRP A 311 1.97 -24.49 -4.40
C TRP A 311 1.43 -24.10 -3.01
N ARG A 312 0.33 -24.72 -2.57
CA ARG A 312 -0.24 -24.49 -1.22
C ARG A 312 0.76 -24.91 -0.13
N PRO A 313 0.86 -24.12 0.95
CA PRO A 313 0.07 -22.92 1.32
C PRO A 313 0.73 -21.58 0.88
N TRP A 314 1.67 -21.59 -0.07
CA TRP A 314 2.51 -20.44 -0.44
C TRP A 314 2.16 -19.85 -1.82
N ARG A 315 0.87 -19.92 -2.23
CA ARG A 315 0.43 -19.45 -3.55
C ARG A 315 0.68 -17.96 -3.81
N ALA A 316 0.65 -17.12 -2.75
CA ALA A 316 0.98 -15.71 -2.85
C ALA A 316 2.44 -15.49 -3.33
N TYR A 317 3.38 -16.27 -2.82
CA TYR A 317 4.79 -16.22 -3.25
C TYR A 317 4.96 -16.78 -4.66
N ALA A 318 4.24 -17.85 -5.00
CA ALA A 318 4.21 -18.35 -6.37
C ALA A 318 3.73 -17.28 -7.35
N ALA A 319 2.68 -16.52 -6.99
CA ALA A 319 2.22 -15.38 -7.80
C ALA A 319 3.30 -14.34 -8.03
N LEU A 320 4.09 -14.01 -7.00
CA LEU A 320 5.22 -13.06 -7.13
C LEU A 320 6.26 -13.59 -8.12
N HIS A 321 6.70 -14.84 -7.97
CA HIS A 321 7.65 -15.44 -8.89
C HIS A 321 7.15 -15.42 -10.34
N LEU A 322 5.87 -15.71 -10.55
CA LEU A 322 5.24 -15.65 -11.87
C LEU A 322 5.17 -14.22 -12.43
N TRP A 323 4.81 -13.22 -11.63
CA TRP A 323 4.80 -11.82 -12.05
C TRP A 323 6.19 -11.33 -12.46
N PHE A 324 7.22 -11.71 -11.71
CA PHE A 324 8.60 -11.35 -12.05
C PHE A 324 9.16 -12.13 -13.25
N SER A 325 8.58 -13.27 -13.62
CA SER A 325 8.96 -14.03 -14.82
C SER A 325 8.29 -13.51 -16.09
N ASP A 326 7.15 -12.82 -15.98
CA ASP A 326 6.45 -12.23 -17.13
C ASP A 326 7.35 -11.17 -17.78
N SER A 327 7.73 -11.40 -19.02
CA SER A 327 8.70 -10.59 -19.78
C SER A 327 8.30 -9.10 -19.92
N ALA A 328 7.03 -8.75 -19.74
CA ALA A 328 6.57 -7.37 -19.69
C ALA A 328 6.96 -6.69 -18.37
N THR A 329 6.97 -7.43 -17.25
CA THR A 329 7.40 -6.93 -15.94
C THR A 329 8.93 -6.95 -15.83
N ALA A 330 9.60 -7.93 -16.40
CA ALA A 330 11.07 -8.02 -16.42
C ALA A 330 11.74 -6.86 -17.18
N ARG A 331 11.07 -6.27 -18.17
CA ARG A 331 11.58 -5.08 -18.89
C ARG A 331 11.52 -3.79 -18.08
N LEU A 332 10.69 -3.75 -17.05
CA LEU A 332 10.60 -2.60 -16.14
C LEU A 332 11.62 -2.66 -15.00
N THR A 333 12.30 -3.81 -14.82
CA THR A 333 13.27 -4.05 -13.74
C THR A 333 14.66 -4.44 -14.23
N GLY A 334 14.88 -4.51 -15.56
CA GLY A 334 16.20 -4.77 -16.15
C GLY A 334 17.14 -3.57 -15.96
N PRO A 335 18.46 -3.79 -15.77
CA PRO A 335 19.42 -2.71 -15.74
C PRO A 335 19.35 -1.94 -17.07
N GLU A 336 19.31 -0.61 -16.98
CA GLU A 336 19.49 0.27 -18.14
C GLU A 336 20.75 -0.19 -18.87
N ARG A 337 20.61 -0.62 -20.13
CA ARG A 337 21.77 -0.82 -21.00
C ARG A 337 22.38 0.57 -21.15
N GLY A 338 23.52 0.76 -20.49
CA GLY A 338 24.33 1.95 -20.64
C GLY A 338 24.52 2.22 -22.12
N ASN A 339 24.12 3.40 -22.54
CA ASN A 339 24.39 3.93 -23.86
C ASN A 339 25.88 4.24 -23.89
N ALA A 340 26.71 3.26 -24.37
CA ALA A 340 28.08 3.50 -24.75
C ALA A 340 28.03 3.87 -26.24
N GLY A 341 28.26 5.15 -26.53
CA GLY A 341 28.36 5.73 -27.85
C GLY A 341 28.69 7.19 -27.71
#